data_2e757b43ea841870a30d20a3c5b20f64
#
_entry.id   2e757b43ea841870a30d20a3c5b20f64
#
_cell.length_a   1.000
_cell.length_b   1.000
_cell.length_c   1.000
_cell.angle_alpha   90.00
_cell.angle_beta   90.00
_cell.angle_gamma   90.00
#
_symmetry.space_group_name_H-M   'P 1'
#
loop_
_entity.id
_entity.type
_entity.pdbx_description
1 polymer ?
#
loop_
_entity_poly.entity_id
_entity_poly.type
_entity_poly.pdbx_seq_one_letter_code
_entity_poly.pdbx_strand_id
1 'polypeptide(L)'
;MDANEILDAATSSSFAIWFLIGASLVFFMQAGFAMVETGFTRAKNAGNIIMKNLMDFCIGTIMYIVLGFGLMMSEDYVMGIIGIPNLDIFTNYSNFNWSQFVFQLVFCATAATIVSGAMAERTKFSAYCVYSAAISLIVYPIEAGWVWNYGGNGWLQKLHFVDFAGSAVIHSVGGMAALVGAIILGARIGKYTKKADGTIISNAIGGHSITLGALGCFILWFGWYGFNGAAATNTDSLASIFMNTTIAPATATVVCMIFTWIKDGKPDVGMCLNASLAGLVAITAGCASVDTIGALVIGAVAGILVDVVVEVLDKKLHIDDPVGAVGVHWANGVWGTIAVGLFATGKGDTVQAFADGSYYAGLFYGGGAKLLGIQILGIVAIDVYAAIMMTIVFQLIKHTIGLRTTAEEEIIGMDISEHGLASAYADFLPTTPSYMGESVGAVDVANLEPATLSIGEAKPTGKYTKITVICNEDKFGILKDTMAAIGVTGMTVIQAMGCGVEQ
;
A
#
# COMPACT_ATOMS: atom_id res chain seq x y z
N MET A 1 -15.10 27.83 -37.56
CA MET A 1 -14.50 26.53 -37.24
C MET A 1 -14.91 25.56 -38.33
N ASP A 2 -13.96 24.95 -38.98
CA ASP A 2 -14.25 23.85 -39.89
C ASP A 2 -14.59 22.55 -39.12
N ALA A 3 -14.98 21.47 -39.83
CA ALA A 3 -15.37 20.23 -39.20
C ALA A 3 -14.21 19.56 -38.44
N ASN A 4 -12.96 19.75 -38.87
CA ASN A 4 -11.76 19.22 -38.23
C ASN A 4 -11.46 19.99 -36.96
N GLU A 5 -11.56 21.32 -36.97
CA GLU A 5 -11.39 22.15 -35.75
C GLU A 5 -12.44 21.81 -34.69
N ILE A 6 -13.69 21.52 -35.10
CA ILE A 6 -14.74 21.08 -34.15
C ILE A 6 -14.40 19.70 -33.57
N LEU A 7 -13.95 18.76 -34.41
CA LEU A 7 -13.58 17.42 -33.99
C LEU A 7 -12.39 17.44 -33.03
N ASP A 8 -11.35 18.21 -33.34
CA ASP A 8 -10.16 18.36 -32.50
C ASP A 8 -10.50 18.97 -31.14
N ALA A 9 -11.35 20.03 -31.14
CA ALA A 9 -11.84 20.64 -29.91
C ALA A 9 -12.68 19.67 -29.06
N ALA A 10 -13.57 18.90 -29.67
CA ALA A 10 -14.38 17.90 -28.99
C ALA A 10 -13.53 16.76 -28.42
N THR A 11 -12.56 16.28 -29.19
CA THR A 11 -11.62 15.23 -28.75
C THR A 11 -10.77 15.70 -27.58
N SER A 12 -10.18 16.89 -27.68
CA SER A 12 -9.39 17.50 -26.61
C SER A 12 -10.22 17.69 -25.34
N SER A 13 -11.46 18.16 -25.45
CA SER A 13 -12.36 18.32 -24.30
C SER A 13 -12.72 16.97 -23.65
N SER A 14 -12.93 15.92 -24.45
CA SER A 14 -13.25 14.58 -23.96
C SER A 14 -12.08 13.99 -23.16
N PHE A 15 -10.85 14.14 -23.64
CA PHE A 15 -9.66 13.68 -22.91
C PHE A 15 -9.37 14.53 -21.67
N ALA A 16 -9.68 15.82 -21.68
CA ALA A 16 -9.56 16.65 -20.47
C ALA A 16 -10.53 16.17 -19.36
N ILE A 17 -11.76 15.81 -19.72
CA ILE A 17 -12.73 15.22 -18.79
C ILE A 17 -12.25 13.85 -18.30
N TRP A 18 -11.79 13.00 -19.22
CA TRP A 18 -11.26 11.68 -18.88
C TRP A 18 -10.08 11.75 -17.91
N PHE A 19 -9.20 12.71 -18.08
CA PHE A 19 -8.06 12.95 -17.18
C PHE A 19 -8.51 13.21 -15.74
N LEU A 20 -9.54 14.03 -15.54
CA LEU A 20 -10.12 14.30 -14.22
C LEU A 20 -10.87 13.09 -13.64
N ILE A 21 -11.56 12.33 -14.48
CA ILE A 21 -12.19 11.05 -14.07
C ILE A 21 -11.10 10.08 -13.62
N GLY A 22 -10.01 9.96 -14.37
CA GLY A 22 -8.85 9.14 -14.00
C GLY A 22 -8.24 9.57 -12.67
N ALA A 23 -8.05 10.87 -12.46
CA ALA A 23 -7.58 11.38 -11.16
C ALA A 23 -8.55 11.01 -10.01
N SER A 24 -9.87 11.05 -10.25
CA SER A 24 -10.87 10.64 -9.26
C SER A 24 -10.82 9.14 -8.97
N LEU A 25 -10.56 8.30 -9.98
CA LEU A 25 -10.36 6.86 -9.81
C LEU A 25 -9.10 6.58 -8.97
N VAL A 26 -8.01 7.30 -9.19
CA VAL A 26 -6.78 7.19 -8.38
C VAL A 26 -7.01 7.68 -6.95
N PHE A 27 -7.75 8.77 -6.75
CA PHE A 27 -8.15 9.18 -5.41
C PHE A 27 -8.91 8.05 -4.68
N PHE A 28 -9.83 7.38 -5.36
CA PHE A 28 -10.59 6.28 -4.77
C PHE A 28 -9.71 5.08 -4.38
N MET A 29 -8.51 4.95 -4.95
CA MET A 29 -7.52 3.94 -4.52
C MET A 29 -7.06 4.14 -3.07
N GLN A 30 -7.20 5.32 -2.48
CA GLN A 30 -6.92 5.52 -1.04
C GLN A 30 -7.83 4.64 -0.17
N ALA A 31 -9.10 4.48 -0.54
CA ALA A 31 -9.99 3.53 0.11
C ALA A 31 -9.51 2.07 -0.09
N GLY A 32 -9.01 1.74 -1.28
CA GLY A 32 -8.43 0.43 -1.57
C GLY A 32 -7.22 0.11 -0.70
N PHE A 33 -6.26 1.01 -0.58
CA PHE A 33 -5.11 0.88 0.32
C PHE A 33 -5.54 0.72 1.77
N ALA A 34 -6.44 1.57 2.26
CA ALA A 34 -6.96 1.46 3.61
C ALA A 34 -7.57 0.09 3.89
N MET A 35 -8.31 -0.50 2.93
CA MET A 35 -8.92 -1.82 3.07
C MET A 35 -7.89 -2.96 3.02
N VAL A 36 -6.91 -2.90 2.12
CA VAL A 36 -5.81 -3.90 2.06
C VAL A 36 -5.03 -3.90 3.36
N GLU A 37 -4.54 -2.72 3.78
CA GLU A 37 -3.74 -2.61 5.00
C GLU A 37 -4.53 -3.04 6.24
N THR A 38 -5.77 -2.59 6.38
CA THR A 38 -6.64 -2.96 7.51
C THR A 38 -6.88 -4.46 7.52
N GLY A 39 -7.19 -5.05 6.37
CA GLY A 39 -7.48 -6.49 6.27
C GLY A 39 -6.28 -7.37 6.61
N PHE A 40 -5.08 -6.97 6.21
CA PHE A 40 -3.84 -7.74 6.40
C PHE A 40 -3.14 -7.47 7.73
N THR A 41 -3.67 -6.60 8.56
CA THR A 41 -3.16 -6.31 9.91
C THR A 41 -4.14 -6.75 10.99
N ARG A 42 -3.74 -6.65 12.27
CA ARG A 42 -4.57 -7.05 13.42
C ARG A 42 -5.66 -6.02 13.70
N ALA A 43 -6.85 -6.48 14.06
CA ALA A 43 -8.05 -5.66 14.30
C ALA A 43 -7.84 -4.51 15.30
N LYS A 44 -6.97 -4.68 16.29
CA LYS A 44 -6.63 -3.67 17.31
C LYS A 44 -5.92 -2.43 16.77
N ASN A 45 -5.60 -2.41 15.46
CA ASN A 45 -4.94 -1.30 14.77
C ASN A 45 -5.76 -0.77 13.58
N ALA A 46 -6.99 -1.27 13.38
CA ALA A 46 -7.79 -0.98 12.21
C ALA A 46 -8.14 0.52 12.10
N GLY A 47 -8.53 1.14 13.21
CA GLY A 47 -8.83 2.57 13.27
C GLY A 47 -7.60 3.44 13.03
N ASN A 48 -6.45 3.06 13.58
CA ASN A 48 -5.18 3.74 13.32
C ASN A 48 -4.79 3.68 11.84
N ILE A 49 -4.98 2.53 11.19
CA ILE A 49 -4.65 2.37 9.76
C ILE A 49 -5.55 3.23 8.89
N ILE A 50 -6.86 3.24 9.14
CA ILE A 50 -7.80 4.10 8.41
C ILE A 50 -7.44 5.58 8.60
N MET A 51 -7.13 5.98 9.83
CA MET A 51 -6.72 7.36 10.15
C MET A 51 -5.42 7.74 9.44
N LYS A 52 -4.43 6.84 9.37
CA LYS A 52 -3.18 7.06 8.62
C LYS A 52 -3.45 7.30 7.13
N ASN A 53 -4.21 6.42 6.49
CA ASN A 53 -4.52 6.53 5.07
C ASN A 53 -5.30 7.81 4.73
N LEU A 54 -6.24 8.25 5.60
CA LEU A 54 -6.93 9.52 5.43
C LEU A 54 -5.98 10.71 5.57
N MET A 55 -5.14 10.71 6.61
CA MET A 55 -4.20 11.80 6.86
C MET A 55 -3.10 11.88 5.82
N ASP A 56 -2.71 10.77 5.24
CA ASP A 56 -1.73 10.73 4.15
C ASP A 56 -2.18 11.59 2.97
N PHE A 57 -3.41 11.38 2.53
CA PHE A 57 -3.97 12.20 1.48
C PHE A 57 -4.14 13.68 1.90
N CYS A 58 -4.65 13.94 3.11
CA CYS A 58 -4.90 15.31 3.59
C CYS A 58 -3.59 16.10 3.79
N ILE A 59 -2.62 15.50 4.48
CA ILE A 59 -1.31 16.12 4.72
C ILE A 59 -0.55 16.27 3.40
N GLY A 60 -0.54 15.19 2.59
CA GLY A 60 0.08 15.20 1.28
C GLY A 60 -0.45 16.33 0.39
N THR A 61 -1.77 16.53 0.36
CA THR A 61 -2.41 17.62 -0.38
C THR A 61 -1.86 18.97 0.05
N ILE A 62 -1.82 19.25 1.36
CA ILE A 62 -1.33 20.54 1.88
C ILE A 62 0.15 20.74 1.54
N MET A 63 0.98 19.73 1.77
CA MET A 63 2.42 19.81 1.51
C MET A 63 2.74 19.96 0.02
N TYR A 64 1.99 19.27 -0.82
CA TYR A 64 2.15 19.32 -2.26
C TYR A 64 1.70 20.68 -2.84
N ILE A 65 0.64 21.29 -2.29
CA ILE A 65 0.24 22.67 -2.64
C ILE A 65 1.33 23.67 -2.23
N VAL A 66 1.87 23.55 -1.02
CA VAL A 66 2.79 24.56 -0.46
C VAL A 66 4.11 24.60 -1.23
N LEU A 67 4.65 23.45 -1.61
CA LEU A 67 5.96 23.38 -2.25
C LEU A 67 6.07 22.29 -3.31
N GLY A 68 5.51 21.09 -3.06
CA GLY A 68 5.80 19.89 -3.84
C GLY A 68 5.50 20.07 -5.32
N PHE A 69 4.33 20.56 -5.70
CA PHE A 69 3.96 20.77 -7.09
C PHE A 69 4.86 21.81 -7.78
N GLY A 70 5.10 22.95 -7.13
CA GLY A 70 5.96 23.99 -7.65
C GLY A 70 7.41 23.53 -7.86
N LEU A 71 7.88 22.61 -7.01
CA LEU A 71 9.21 21.99 -7.12
C LEU A 71 9.26 21.00 -8.28
N MET A 72 8.27 20.11 -8.40
CA MET A 72 8.19 19.09 -9.45
C MET A 72 8.00 19.69 -10.84
N MET A 73 7.10 20.67 -10.97
CA MET A 73 6.67 21.25 -12.24
C MET A 73 7.36 22.58 -12.57
N SER A 74 8.45 22.90 -11.89
CA SER A 74 9.23 24.09 -12.16
C SER A 74 9.69 24.18 -13.63
N GLU A 75 9.69 25.37 -14.18
CA GLU A 75 10.29 25.66 -15.48
C GLU A 75 11.81 25.81 -15.37
N ASP A 76 12.31 26.17 -14.18
CA ASP A 76 13.72 26.37 -13.89
C ASP A 76 14.29 25.18 -13.10
N TYR A 77 15.14 24.39 -13.74
CA TYR A 77 15.81 23.24 -13.14
C TYR A 77 17.31 23.46 -13.02
N VAL A 78 17.82 23.27 -11.80
CA VAL A 78 19.27 23.26 -11.56
C VAL A 78 19.81 21.89 -11.99
N MET A 79 20.62 21.89 -13.05
CA MET A 79 21.27 20.69 -13.63
C MET A 79 20.31 19.55 -14.02
N GLY A 80 19.02 19.82 -14.17
CA GLY A 80 17.98 18.81 -14.41
C GLY A 80 17.64 17.95 -13.18
N ILE A 81 18.18 18.26 -12.00
CA ILE A 81 18.05 17.45 -10.78
C ILE A 81 16.99 18.03 -9.83
N ILE A 82 16.97 19.33 -9.62
CA ILE A 82 16.05 19.97 -8.70
C ILE A 82 15.43 21.21 -9.32
N GLY A 83 14.10 21.31 -9.28
CA GLY A 83 13.39 22.50 -9.72
C GLY A 83 13.55 23.65 -8.73
N ILE A 84 13.63 24.88 -9.22
CA ILE A 84 13.43 26.07 -8.38
C ILE A 84 11.92 26.22 -8.19
N PRO A 85 11.39 26.16 -6.97
CA PRO A 85 9.95 26.15 -6.75
C PRO A 85 9.26 27.37 -7.35
N ASN A 86 8.24 27.14 -8.19
CA ASN A 86 7.35 28.19 -8.59
C ASN A 86 6.10 28.21 -7.67
N LEU A 87 5.51 29.35 -7.53
CA LEU A 87 4.34 29.59 -6.70
C LEU A 87 3.09 29.94 -7.52
N ASP A 88 3.03 29.52 -8.76
CA ASP A 88 1.95 29.84 -9.70
C ASP A 88 0.58 29.41 -9.20
N ILE A 89 0.50 28.37 -8.41
CA ILE A 89 -0.74 27.96 -7.76
C ILE A 89 -1.34 29.08 -6.88
N PHE A 90 -0.53 29.98 -6.36
CA PHE A 90 -0.97 31.10 -5.54
C PHE A 90 -1.01 32.44 -6.29
N THR A 91 -0.20 32.60 -7.34
CA THR A 91 0.02 33.87 -8.02
C THR A 91 -0.62 33.95 -9.40
N ASN A 92 -0.91 32.83 -10.04
CA ASN A 92 -1.44 32.75 -11.40
C ASN A 92 -2.71 31.92 -11.51
N TYR A 93 -3.65 32.12 -10.59
CA TYR A 93 -4.85 31.31 -10.44
C TYR A 93 -5.65 31.12 -11.74
N SER A 94 -5.79 32.15 -12.54
CA SER A 94 -6.62 32.14 -13.76
C SER A 94 -6.05 31.30 -14.90
N ASN A 95 -4.73 31.09 -14.91
CA ASN A 95 -4.04 30.32 -15.98
C ASN A 95 -3.37 29.07 -15.42
N PHE A 96 -3.60 28.74 -14.15
CA PHE A 96 -3.03 27.56 -13.52
C PHE A 96 -3.70 26.27 -14.04
N ASN A 97 -2.92 25.23 -14.34
CA ASN A 97 -3.42 23.96 -14.82
C ASN A 97 -3.91 23.08 -13.65
N TRP A 98 -5.15 23.31 -13.23
CA TRP A 98 -5.77 22.63 -12.09
C TRP A 98 -5.93 21.12 -12.31
N SER A 99 -6.23 20.68 -13.51
CA SER A 99 -6.40 19.25 -13.81
C SER A 99 -5.08 18.49 -13.64
N GLN A 100 -3.98 19.09 -14.09
CA GLN A 100 -2.64 18.56 -13.91
C GLN A 100 -2.25 18.50 -12.43
N PHE A 101 -2.54 19.55 -11.68
CA PHE A 101 -2.29 19.57 -10.25
C PHE A 101 -2.99 18.42 -9.54
N VAL A 102 -4.30 18.24 -9.77
CA VAL A 102 -5.09 17.19 -9.12
C VAL A 102 -4.57 15.79 -9.51
N PHE A 103 -4.22 15.59 -10.76
CA PHE A 103 -3.68 14.31 -11.23
C PHE A 103 -2.32 13.98 -10.59
N GLN A 104 -1.40 14.91 -10.56
CA GLN A 104 -0.09 14.70 -9.94
C GLN A 104 -0.18 14.58 -8.41
N LEU A 105 -1.13 15.26 -7.77
CA LEU A 105 -1.39 15.15 -6.35
C LEU A 105 -1.77 13.72 -5.95
N VAL A 106 -2.69 13.07 -6.67
CA VAL A 106 -3.14 11.73 -6.31
C VAL A 106 -2.04 10.68 -6.49
N PHE A 107 -1.08 10.92 -7.38
CA PHE A 107 0.11 10.09 -7.53
C PHE A 107 1.12 10.31 -6.40
N CYS A 108 1.37 11.55 -6.02
CA CYS A 108 2.17 11.88 -4.85
C CYS A 108 1.63 11.21 -3.58
N ALA A 109 0.33 11.30 -3.34
CA ALA A 109 -0.32 10.65 -2.22
C ALA A 109 -0.16 9.13 -2.25
N THR A 110 -0.25 8.51 -3.44
CA THR A 110 -0.05 7.06 -3.58
C THR A 110 1.37 6.64 -3.17
N ALA A 111 2.41 7.37 -3.58
CA ALA A 111 3.79 7.08 -3.19
C ALA A 111 3.99 7.10 -1.66
N ALA A 112 3.36 8.06 -0.97
CA ALA A 112 3.43 8.17 0.48
C ALA A 112 2.64 7.06 1.19
N THR A 113 1.45 6.70 0.68
CA THR A 113 0.58 5.65 1.25
C THR A 113 1.25 4.28 1.25
N ILE A 114 2.01 3.92 0.22
CA ILE A 114 2.71 2.62 0.11
C ILE A 114 3.57 2.33 1.34
N VAL A 115 4.19 3.35 1.93
CA VAL A 115 5.07 3.19 3.09
C VAL A 115 4.32 2.73 4.34
N SER A 116 3.05 3.10 4.46
CA SER A 116 2.19 2.79 5.60
C SER A 116 2.14 1.29 5.91
N GLY A 117 1.96 0.46 4.89
CA GLY A 117 1.78 -0.97 5.03
C GLY A 117 2.96 -1.69 5.68
N ALA A 118 4.19 -1.39 5.24
CA ALA A 118 5.40 -2.02 5.77
C ALA A 118 5.71 -1.60 7.20
N MET A 119 5.23 -0.44 7.64
CA MET A 119 5.46 0.12 8.96
C MET A 119 4.26 -0.03 9.90
N ALA A 120 3.21 -0.72 9.48
CA ALA A 120 1.96 -0.89 10.21
C ALA A 120 2.16 -1.54 11.59
N GLU A 121 1.24 -1.25 12.51
CA GLU A 121 1.10 -1.81 13.86
C GLU A 121 2.15 -1.39 14.91
N ARG A 122 3.19 -0.63 14.55
CA ARG A 122 4.26 -0.23 15.49
C ARG A 122 4.85 1.17 15.27
N THR A 123 4.35 1.92 14.30
CA THR A 123 4.79 3.30 14.04
C THR A 123 3.92 4.30 14.78
N LYS A 124 4.54 5.26 15.48
CA LYS A 124 3.80 6.39 16.09
C LYS A 124 3.02 7.15 15.02
N PHE A 125 1.79 7.53 15.32
CA PHE A 125 0.96 8.30 14.40
C PHE A 125 1.57 9.66 14.05
N SER A 126 2.16 10.35 15.03
CA SER A 126 2.89 11.60 14.79
C SER A 126 4.08 11.45 13.85
N ALA A 127 4.84 10.36 13.98
CA ALA A 127 5.95 10.04 13.07
C ALA A 127 5.45 9.77 11.65
N TYR A 128 4.31 9.09 11.53
CA TYR A 128 3.63 8.88 10.26
C TYR A 128 3.32 10.20 9.55
N CYS A 129 2.66 11.13 10.26
CA CYS A 129 2.30 12.45 9.70
C CYS A 129 3.54 13.21 9.20
N VAL A 130 4.67 13.14 9.93
CA VAL A 130 5.90 13.84 9.55
C VAL A 130 6.55 13.23 8.31
N TYR A 131 6.65 11.90 8.19
CA TYR A 131 7.26 11.32 7.01
C TYR A 131 6.38 11.45 5.76
N SER A 132 5.06 11.34 5.90
CA SER A 132 4.13 11.61 4.81
C SER A 132 4.26 13.04 4.29
N ALA A 133 4.37 14.01 5.21
CA ALA A 133 4.65 15.39 4.86
C ALA A 133 5.99 15.54 4.12
N ALA A 134 7.06 14.88 4.57
CA ALA A 134 8.38 14.96 3.94
C ALA A 134 8.39 14.33 2.53
N ILE A 135 7.70 13.20 2.36
CA ILE A 135 7.56 12.56 1.05
C ILE A 135 6.87 13.51 0.08
N SER A 136 5.72 14.05 0.46
CA SER A 136 4.90 14.87 -0.41
C SER A 136 5.49 16.27 -0.69
N LEU A 137 6.29 16.78 0.24
CA LEU A 137 6.91 18.10 0.14
C LEU A 137 8.18 18.10 -0.72
N ILE A 138 9.04 17.07 -0.55
CA ILE A 138 10.42 17.09 -1.08
C ILE A 138 10.79 15.79 -1.79
N VAL A 139 10.59 14.62 -1.15
CA VAL A 139 11.18 13.37 -1.64
C VAL A 139 10.60 13.01 -3.00
N TYR A 140 9.29 12.83 -3.07
CA TYR A 140 8.58 12.51 -4.31
C TYR A 140 8.70 13.62 -5.37
N PRO A 141 8.47 14.93 -5.07
CA PRO A 141 8.51 15.96 -6.09
C PRO A 141 9.84 16.09 -6.81
N ILE A 142 10.96 15.89 -6.14
CA ILE A 142 12.28 16.01 -6.76
C ILE A 142 12.49 14.88 -7.77
N GLU A 143 12.28 13.63 -7.38
CA GLU A 143 12.55 12.50 -8.29
C GLU A 143 11.49 12.36 -9.38
N ALA A 144 10.21 12.64 -9.06
CA ALA A 144 9.15 12.66 -10.06
C ALA A 144 9.39 13.74 -11.13
N GLY A 145 9.97 14.86 -10.74
CA GLY A 145 10.41 15.91 -11.66
C GLY A 145 11.54 15.48 -12.59
N TRP A 146 12.36 14.48 -12.23
CA TRP A 146 13.37 13.94 -13.15
C TRP A 146 12.75 13.26 -14.35
N VAL A 147 11.55 12.70 -14.20
CA VAL A 147 10.86 11.87 -15.21
C VAL A 147 9.66 12.59 -15.81
N TRP A 148 8.90 13.35 -15.03
CA TRP A 148 7.59 13.88 -15.42
C TRP A 148 7.46 15.40 -15.41
N ASN A 149 8.59 16.12 -15.41
CA ASN A 149 8.52 17.58 -15.57
C ASN A 149 8.00 17.95 -16.96
N TYR A 150 6.87 18.66 -17.03
CA TYR A 150 6.22 18.99 -18.31
C TYR A 150 7.05 19.94 -19.19
N GLY A 151 7.96 20.73 -18.61
CA GLY A 151 8.90 21.54 -19.35
C GLY A 151 10.04 20.77 -20.00
N GLY A 152 10.11 19.44 -19.80
CA GLY A 152 11.19 18.61 -20.33
C GLY A 152 12.54 18.83 -19.64
N ASN A 153 12.54 19.37 -18.42
CA ASN A 153 13.75 19.80 -17.74
C ASN A 153 14.42 18.71 -16.91
N GLY A 154 13.70 17.63 -16.58
CA GLY A 154 14.22 16.50 -15.83
C GLY A 154 15.35 15.77 -16.56
N TRP A 155 16.40 15.38 -15.83
CA TRP A 155 17.57 14.75 -16.44
C TRP A 155 17.30 13.34 -16.99
N LEU A 156 16.42 12.55 -16.32
CA LEU A 156 16.00 11.24 -16.82
C LEU A 156 15.10 11.38 -18.05
N GLN A 157 14.24 12.39 -18.07
CA GLN A 157 13.42 12.71 -19.24
C GLN A 157 14.28 13.06 -20.46
N LYS A 158 15.36 13.84 -20.27
CA LYS A 158 16.33 14.14 -21.32
C LYS A 158 17.11 12.93 -21.82
N LEU A 159 17.22 11.88 -20.99
CA LEU A 159 17.80 10.60 -21.39
C LEU A 159 16.77 9.65 -22.03
N HIS A 160 15.49 10.09 -22.13
CA HIS A 160 14.40 9.30 -22.64
C HIS A 160 14.08 8.05 -21.77
N PHE A 161 14.22 8.19 -20.47
CA PHE A 161 13.71 7.21 -19.52
C PHE A 161 12.19 7.11 -19.65
N VAL A 162 11.66 5.89 -19.72
CA VAL A 162 10.23 5.64 -19.94
C VAL A 162 9.62 5.06 -18.66
N ASP A 163 8.74 5.83 -18.07
CA ASP A 163 7.84 5.38 -17.01
C ASP A 163 6.49 6.06 -17.22
N PHE A 164 5.56 5.35 -17.90
CA PHE A 164 4.32 5.97 -18.34
C PHE A 164 3.43 6.39 -17.18
N ALA A 165 3.27 5.53 -16.18
CA ALA A 165 2.37 5.78 -15.07
C ALA A 165 2.95 5.49 -13.67
N GLY A 166 4.24 5.15 -13.52
CA GLY A 166 4.93 5.19 -12.24
C GLY A 166 5.34 3.87 -11.61
N SER A 167 5.75 2.85 -12.38
CA SER A 167 6.41 1.68 -11.77
C SER A 167 7.65 2.10 -10.97
N ALA A 168 8.47 3.03 -11.50
CA ALA A 168 9.61 3.60 -10.79
C ALA A 168 9.18 4.75 -9.89
N VAL A 169 8.65 5.82 -10.48
CA VAL A 169 8.39 7.12 -9.83
C VAL A 169 7.45 7.01 -8.62
N ILE A 170 6.51 6.08 -8.62
CA ILE A 170 5.55 5.92 -7.52
C ILE A 170 5.86 4.66 -6.72
N HIS A 171 5.85 3.51 -7.41
CA HIS A 171 5.86 2.22 -6.72
C HIS A 171 7.24 1.85 -6.21
N SER A 172 8.30 2.03 -6.99
CA SER A 172 9.65 1.73 -6.50
C SER A 172 10.07 2.71 -5.40
N VAL A 173 9.77 4.00 -5.56
CA VAL A 173 10.05 5.02 -4.52
C VAL A 173 9.30 4.72 -3.23
N GLY A 174 7.98 4.50 -3.28
CA GLY A 174 7.20 4.16 -2.10
C GLY A 174 7.63 2.84 -1.49
N GLY A 175 7.93 1.83 -2.30
CA GLY A 175 8.39 0.52 -1.85
C GLY A 175 9.82 0.53 -1.27
N MET A 176 10.74 1.34 -1.81
CA MET A 176 12.07 1.57 -1.23
C MET A 176 11.97 2.32 0.10
N ALA A 177 11.12 3.34 0.17
CA ALA A 177 10.83 4.04 1.42
C ALA A 177 10.25 3.08 2.49
N ALA A 178 9.37 2.18 2.08
CA ALA A 178 8.80 1.12 2.92
C ALA A 178 9.88 0.16 3.44
N LEU A 179 10.81 -0.27 2.58
CA LEU A 179 11.94 -1.13 2.94
C LEU A 179 12.85 -0.46 3.98
N VAL A 180 13.28 0.77 3.70
CA VAL A 180 14.12 1.56 4.62
C VAL A 180 13.41 1.78 5.95
N GLY A 181 12.12 2.13 5.90
CA GLY A 181 11.28 2.31 7.08
C GLY A 181 11.17 1.05 7.92
N ALA A 182 10.87 -0.10 7.32
CA ALA A 182 10.79 -1.39 8.01
C ALA A 182 12.10 -1.78 8.70
N ILE A 183 13.25 -1.54 8.04
CA ILE A 183 14.58 -1.81 8.59
C ILE A 183 14.87 -0.93 9.82
N ILE A 184 14.64 0.39 9.73
CA ILE A 184 14.96 1.35 10.80
C ILE A 184 14.01 1.19 12.00
N LEU A 185 12.74 0.89 11.73
CA LEU A 185 11.69 0.70 12.73
C LEU A 185 11.85 -0.62 13.49
N GLY A 186 12.29 -1.68 12.81
CA GLY A 186 12.41 -3.04 13.33
C GLY A 186 11.10 -3.82 13.28
N ALA A 187 11.17 -5.10 13.61
CA ALA A 187 10.06 -6.03 13.54
C ALA A 187 9.01 -5.82 14.65
N ARG A 188 7.76 -6.22 14.41
CA ARG A 188 6.70 -6.29 15.42
C ARG A 188 7.07 -7.24 16.54
N ILE A 189 6.61 -6.95 17.75
CA ILE A 189 6.81 -7.81 18.91
C ILE A 189 6.24 -9.21 18.63
N GLY A 190 7.07 -10.23 18.85
CA GLY A 190 6.72 -11.62 18.61
C GLY A 190 6.86 -12.11 17.17
N LYS A 191 7.24 -11.24 16.20
CA LYS A 191 7.46 -11.65 14.81
C LYS A 191 8.60 -12.64 14.65
N TYR A 192 9.69 -12.43 15.36
CA TYR A 192 10.86 -13.31 15.31
C TYR A 192 11.20 -13.86 16.71
N THR A 193 11.47 -15.17 16.76
CA THR A 193 11.90 -15.85 18.00
C THR A 193 13.25 -16.49 17.76
N LYS A 194 14.23 -16.17 18.63
CA LYS A 194 15.55 -16.78 18.60
C LYS A 194 15.55 -18.05 19.47
N LYS A 195 15.86 -19.20 18.90
CA LYS A 195 16.04 -20.48 19.61
C LYS A 195 17.35 -20.51 20.38
N ALA A 196 17.49 -21.48 21.28
CA ALA A 196 18.71 -21.71 22.05
C ALA A 196 19.94 -22.03 21.17
N ASP A 197 19.74 -22.64 20.01
CA ASP A 197 20.80 -22.93 19.03
C ASP A 197 21.18 -21.73 18.16
N GLY A 198 20.56 -20.56 18.38
CA GLY A 198 20.79 -19.34 17.62
C GLY A 198 19.93 -19.18 16.37
N THR A 199 19.16 -20.20 15.97
CA THR A 199 18.25 -20.12 14.82
C THR A 199 17.14 -19.11 15.08
N ILE A 200 16.84 -18.27 14.08
CA ILE A 200 15.70 -17.34 14.12
C ILE A 200 14.53 -17.95 13.38
N ILE A 201 13.38 -17.98 14.05
CA ILE A 201 12.12 -18.45 13.47
C ILE A 201 11.25 -17.22 13.20
N SER A 202 10.69 -17.13 12.00
CA SER A 202 9.61 -16.20 11.69
C SER A 202 8.28 -16.79 12.13
N ASN A 203 7.55 -16.04 12.97
CA ASN A 203 6.22 -16.38 13.42
C ASN A 203 5.19 -15.71 12.52
N ALA A 204 4.16 -16.42 12.10
CA ALA A 204 3.08 -15.85 11.34
C ALA A 204 2.24 -14.89 12.22
N ILE A 205 2.07 -13.65 11.76
CA ILE A 205 1.13 -12.69 12.32
C ILE A 205 0.09 -12.43 11.26
N GLY A 206 -1.04 -13.14 11.32
CA GLY A 206 -2.11 -13.04 10.34
C GLY A 206 -2.89 -11.74 10.43
N GLY A 207 -3.40 -11.29 9.29
CA GLY A 207 -4.40 -10.23 9.23
C GLY A 207 -5.75 -10.70 9.79
N HIS A 208 -6.57 -9.75 10.20
CA HIS A 208 -7.85 -10.10 10.83
C HIS A 208 -8.98 -10.29 9.82
N SER A 209 -8.86 -9.83 8.58
CA SER A 209 -9.93 -9.93 7.58
C SER A 209 -9.40 -10.00 6.14
N ILE A 210 -9.18 -11.22 5.66
CA ILE A 210 -8.80 -11.44 4.25
C ILE A 210 -9.89 -10.91 3.29
N THR A 211 -11.16 -10.97 3.68
CA THR A 211 -12.28 -10.43 2.89
C THR A 211 -12.15 -8.92 2.67
N LEU A 212 -11.76 -8.19 3.71
CA LEU A 212 -11.54 -6.75 3.61
C LEU A 212 -10.32 -6.44 2.72
N GLY A 213 -9.23 -7.21 2.90
CA GLY A 213 -8.06 -7.12 2.02
C GLY A 213 -8.40 -7.40 0.56
N ALA A 214 -9.22 -8.42 0.28
CA ALA A 214 -9.68 -8.71 -1.06
C ALA A 214 -10.51 -7.57 -1.67
N LEU A 215 -11.45 -7.00 -0.91
CA LEU A 215 -12.20 -5.83 -1.34
C LEU A 215 -11.26 -4.67 -1.71
N GLY A 216 -10.25 -4.43 -0.89
CA GLY A 216 -9.24 -3.41 -1.17
C GLY A 216 -8.48 -3.67 -2.48
N CYS A 217 -8.09 -4.91 -2.76
CA CYS A 217 -7.43 -5.27 -4.02
C CYS A 217 -8.34 -5.02 -5.25
N PHE A 218 -9.64 -5.32 -5.17
CA PHE A 218 -10.58 -5.01 -6.27
C PHE A 218 -10.75 -3.51 -6.47
N ILE A 219 -10.83 -2.73 -5.40
CA ILE A 219 -10.91 -1.26 -5.48
C ILE A 219 -9.63 -0.70 -6.13
N LEU A 220 -8.46 -1.20 -5.72
CA LEU A 220 -7.18 -0.80 -6.30
C LEU A 220 -7.10 -1.14 -7.78
N TRP A 221 -7.48 -2.35 -8.18
CA TRP A 221 -7.48 -2.74 -9.60
C TRP A 221 -8.43 -1.87 -10.42
N PHE A 222 -9.63 -1.62 -9.92
CA PHE A 222 -10.57 -0.73 -10.58
C PHE A 222 -9.99 0.69 -10.75
N GLY A 223 -9.40 1.25 -9.70
CA GLY A 223 -8.75 2.56 -9.75
C GLY A 223 -7.56 2.60 -10.72
N TRP A 224 -6.90 1.45 -10.93
CA TRP A 224 -5.74 1.35 -11.81
C TRP A 224 -6.03 1.60 -13.29
N TYR A 225 -7.26 1.42 -13.73
CA TYR A 225 -7.68 1.86 -15.07
C TYR A 225 -7.56 3.38 -15.24
N GLY A 226 -7.87 4.14 -14.19
CA GLY A 226 -7.60 5.58 -14.15
C GLY A 226 -6.10 5.87 -14.00
N PHE A 227 -5.42 5.13 -13.12
CA PHE A 227 -3.99 5.30 -12.84
C PHE A 227 -3.15 5.17 -14.12
N ASN A 228 -3.34 4.12 -14.88
CA ASN A 228 -2.62 3.87 -16.13
C ASN A 228 -3.24 4.60 -17.32
N GLY A 229 -4.55 4.75 -17.36
CA GLY A 229 -5.25 5.23 -18.55
C GLY A 229 -5.47 6.73 -18.64
N ALA A 230 -5.37 7.47 -17.52
CA ALA A 230 -5.72 8.89 -17.50
C ALA A 230 -4.87 9.74 -18.46
N ALA A 231 -3.58 9.44 -18.59
CA ALA A 231 -2.65 10.16 -19.44
C ALA A 231 -2.68 9.73 -20.92
N ALA A 232 -3.61 8.86 -21.33
CA ALA A 232 -3.78 8.48 -22.72
C ALA A 232 -4.20 9.70 -23.57
N THR A 233 -3.67 9.78 -24.79
CA THR A 233 -3.91 10.90 -25.70
C THR A 233 -4.91 10.61 -26.81
N ASN A 234 -5.26 9.34 -27.00
CA ASN A 234 -6.25 8.90 -27.98
C ASN A 234 -6.94 7.59 -27.53
N THR A 235 -8.03 7.24 -28.21
CA THR A 235 -8.90 6.13 -27.83
C THR A 235 -8.22 4.76 -28.00
N ASP A 236 -7.40 4.58 -29.03
CA ASP A 236 -6.72 3.31 -29.29
C ASP A 236 -5.65 3.03 -28.23
N SER A 237 -4.89 4.05 -27.86
CA SER A 237 -3.94 3.98 -26.75
C SER A 237 -4.65 3.68 -25.44
N LEU A 238 -5.74 4.37 -25.13
CA LEU A 238 -6.54 4.12 -23.93
C LEU A 238 -7.02 2.68 -23.86
N ALA A 239 -7.54 2.14 -24.97
CA ALA A 239 -8.02 0.77 -25.03
C ALA A 239 -6.90 -0.25 -24.84
N SER A 240 -5.71 -0.04 -25.43
CA SER A 240 -4.56 -0.91 -25.26
C SER A 240 -3.98 -0.86 -23.83
N ILE A 241 -3.95 0.32 -23.20
CA ILE A 241 -3.56 0.48 -21.80
C ILE A 241 -4.50 -0.30 -20.89
N PHE A 242 -5.81 -0.22 -21.10
CA PHE A 242 -6.81 -0.99 -20.33
C PHE A 242 -6.60 -2.49 -20.50
N MET A 243 -6.33 -2.95 -21.73
CA MET A 243 -6.06 -4.35 -22.01
C MET A 243 -4.81 -4.83 -21.24
N ASN A 244 -3.70 -4.11 -21.33
CA ASN A 244 -2.45 -4.45 -20.65
C ASN A 244 -2.62 -4.41 -19.11
N THR A 245 -3.36 -3.43 -18.60
CA THR A 245 -3.70 -3.30 -17.17
C THR A 245 -4.63 -4.43 -16.69
N THR A 246 -5.34 -5.09 -17.58
CA THR A 246 -6.15 -6.28 -17.27
C THR A 246 -5.33 -7.57 -17.33
N ILE A 247 -4.50 -7.73 -18.38
CA ILE A 247 -3.75 -8.99 -18.64
C ILE A 247 -2.67 -9.23 -17.59
N ALA A 248 -1.83 -8.25 -17.31
CA ALA A 248 -0.69 -8.45 -16.44
C ALA A 248 -1.08 -8.89 -15.01
N PRO A 249 -2.02 -8.21 -14.31
CA PRO A 249 -2.43 -8.64 -12.97
C PRO A 249 -3.19 -9.97 -12.98
N ALA A 250 -4.01 -10.25 -14.00
CA ALA A 250 -4.68 -11.53 -14.13
C ALA A 250 -3.66 -12.68 -14.27
N THR A 251 -2.66 -12.49 -15.12
CA THR A 251 -1.58 -13.47 -15.30
C THR A 251 -0.75 -13.62 -14.03
N ALA A 252 -0.39 -12.53 -13.36
CA ALA A 252 0.36 -12.57 -12.11
C ALA A 252 -0.37 -13.38 -11.04
N THR A 253 -1.68 -13.15 -10.89
CA THR A 253 -2.52 -13.87 -9.93
C THR A 253 -2.58 -15.36 -10.23
N VAL A 254 -2.84 -15.75 -11.48
CA VAL A 254 -2.92 -17.16 -11.89
C VAL A 254 -1.57 -17.84 -11.71
N VAL A 255 -0.48 -17.22 -12.12
CA VAL A 255 0.88 -17.77 -11.98
C VAL A 255 1.26 -17.92 -10.51
N CYS A 256 0.97 -16.93 -9.66
CA CYS A 256 1.20 -17.00 -8.22
C CYS A 256 0.37 -18.11 -7.56
N MET A 257 -0.90 -18.24 -7.95
CA MET A 257 -1.76 -19.35 -7.49
C MET A 257 -1.14 -20.72 -7.79
N ILE A 258 -0.70 -20.92 -9.02
CA ILE A 258 -0.05 -22.20 -9.45
C ILE A 258 1.27 -22.37 -8.70
N PHE A 259 2.08 -21.33 -8.59
CA PHE A 259 3.38 -21.36 -7.93
C PHE A 259 3.26 -21.73 -6.44
N THR A 260 2.37 -21.04 -5.69
CA THR A 260 2.14 -21.35 -4.27
C THR A 260 1.49 -22.72 -4.09
N TRP A 261 0.61 -23.14 -5.01
CA TRP A 261 0.03 -24.48 -4.97
C TRP A 261 1.08 -25.59 -5.10
N ILE A 262 2.03 -25.43 -6.02
CA ILE A 262 3.12 -26.40 -6.20
C ILE A 262 4.09 -26.34 -5.01
N LYS A 263 4.44 -25.12 -4.55
CA LYS A 263 5.42 -24.91 -3.47
C LYS A 263 4.91 -25.38 -2.11
N ASP A 264 3.66 -25.01 -1.77
CA ASP A 264 3.11 -25.12 -0.41
C ASP A 264 1.99 -26.19 -0.32
N GLY A 265 1.65 -26.84 -1.42
CA GLY A 265 0.59 -27.84 -1.51
C GLY A 265 -0.84 -27.28 -1.55
N LYS A 266 -1.00 -25.98 -1.38
CA LYS A 266 -2.28 -25.25 -1.44
C LYS A 266 -2.04 -23.86 -2.01
N PRO A 267 -3.01 -23.29 -2.78
CA PRO A 267 -2.92 -21.90 -3.23
C PRO A 267 -3.05 -20.95 -2.03
N ASP A 268 -2.15 -19.97 -1.95
CA ASP A 268 -2.19 -18.94 -0.91
C ASP A 268 -3.06 -17.76 -1.36
N VAL A 269 -4.16 -17.49 -0.65
CA VAL A 269 -5.11 -16.42 -0.97
C VAL A 269 -4.47 -15.05 -0.80
N GLY A 270 -3.72 -14.84 0.27
CA GLY A 270 -3.06 -13.56 0.57
C GLY A 270 -2.01 -13.23 -0.49
N MET A 271 -1.19 -14.22 -0.87
CA MET A 271 -0.19 -14.04 -1.93
C MET A 271 -0.84 -13.83 -3.30
N CYS A 272 -1.97 -14.49 -3.62
CA CYS A 272 -2.71 -14.23 -4.86
C CYS A 272 -3.25 -12.79 -4.92
N LEU A 273 -3.72 -12.25 -3.79
CA LEU A 273 -4.13 -10.85 -3.70
C LEU A 273 -2.94 -9.91 -3.91
N ASN A 274 -1.82 -10.15 -3.25
CA ASN A 274 -0.59 -9.38 -3.47
C ASN A 274 -0.07 -9.50 -4.90
N ALA A 275 -0.20 -10.67 -5.53
CA ALA A 275 0.22 -10.88 -6.91
C ALA A 275 -0.63 -10.09 -7.91
N SER A 276 -1.92 -9.90 -7.65
CA SER A 276 -2.76 -9.03 -8.47
C SER A 276 -2.23 -7.58 -8.45
N LEU A 277 -1.87 -7.08 -7.28
CA LEU A 277 -1.28 -5.75 -7.14
C LEU A 277 0.14 -5.68 -7.75
N ALA A 278 0.95 -6.73 -7.57
CA ALA A 278 2.29 -6.83 -8.16
C ALA A 278 2.26 -6.78 -9.69
N GLY A 279 1.30 -7.47 -10.31
CA GLY A 279 1.09 -7.43 -11.75
C GLY A 279 0.66 -6.05 -12.25
N LEU A 280 -0.19 -5.35 -11.48
CA LEU A 280 -0.57 -3.96 -11.75
C LEU A 280 0.64 -3.02 -11.68
N VAL A 281 1.45 -3.13 -10.62
CA VAL A 281 2.68 -2.35 -10.46
C VAL A 281 3.65 -2.60 -11.60
N ALA A 282 3.89 -3.86 -11.95
CA ALA A 282 4.84 -4.24 -12.99
C ALA A 282 4.46 -3.75 -14.39
N ILE A 283 3.17 -3.67 -14.71
CA ILE A 283 2.73 -3.18 -16.02
C ILE A 283 2.72 -1.66 -16.14
N THR A 284 2.71 -0.95 -15.02
CA THR A 284 2.44 0.49 -14.94
C THR A 284 3.41 1.34 -15.77
N ALA A 285 4.73 1.05 -15.76
CA ALA A 285 5.70 1.77 -16.59
C ALA A 285 5.50 1.54 -18.09
N GLY A 286 5.14 0.31 -18.46
CA GLY A 286 5.08 -0.13 -19.84
C GLY A 286 3.66 -0.22 -20.42
N CYS A 287 2.62 0.12 -19.68
CA CYS A 287 1.23 -0.15 -20.08
C CYS A 287 0.84 0.42 -21.44
N ALA A 288 1.46 1.53 -21.86
CA ALA A 288 1.23 2.17 -23.14
C ALA A 288 2.24 1.73 -24.24
N SER A 289 3.31 1.02 -23.89
CA SER A 289 4.40 0.73 -24.80
C SER A 289 4.64 -0.75 -25.11
N VAL A 290 4.00 -1.67 -24.35
CA VAL A 290 4.12 -3.11 -24.57
C VAL A 290 2.87 -3.69 -25.25
N ASP A 291 3.02 -4.82 -25.89
CA ASP A 291 1.92 -5.58 -26.46
C ASP A 291 1.38 -6.66 -25.48
N THR A 292 0.40 -7.41 -25.93
CA THR A 292 -0.22 -8.49 -25.14
C THR A 292 0.77 -9.54 -24.67
N ILE A 293 1.76 -9.91 -25.49
CA ILE A 293 2.79 -10.91 -25.13
C ILE A 293 3.68 -10.34 -24.03
N GLY A 294 4.13 -9.08 -24.19
CA GLY A 294 4.88 -8.39 -23.15
C GLY A 294 4.11 -8.34 -21.85
N ALA A 295 2.83 -7.97 -21.87
CA ALA A 295 1.98 -7.90 -20.69
C ALA A 295 1.80 -9.26 -19.98
N LEU A 296 1.64 -10.36 -20.73
CA LEU A 296 1.58 -11.72 -20.21
C LEU A 296 2.89 -12.10 -19.48
N VAL A 297 4.04 -11.86 -20.10
CA VAL A 297 5.35 -12.19 -19.52
C VAL A 297 5.63 -11.32 -18.28
N ILE A 298 5.36 -10.02 -18.36
CA ILE A 298 5.53 -9.08 -17.25
C ILE A 298 4.72 -9.55 -16.04
N GLY A 299 3.45 -9.89 -16.26
CA GLY A 299 2.58 -10.41 -15.19
C GLY A 299 3.06 -11.75 -14.64
N ALA A 300 3.47 -12.69 -15.50
CA ALA A 300 3.94 -14.01 -15.06
C ALA A 300 5.17 -13.91 -14.13
N VAL A 301 6.13 -13.06 -14.47
CA VAL A 301 7.31 -12.82 -13.62
C VAL A 301 6.90 -12.14 -12.32
N ALA A 302 6.02 -11.14 -12.37
CA ALA A 302 5.55 -10.42 -11.19
C ALA A 302 4.88 -11.33 -10.16
N GLY A 303 4.07 -12.31 -10.62
CA GLY A 303 3.39 -13.26 -9.76
C GLY A 303 4.32 -14.18 -8.98
N ILE A 304 5.47 -14.55 -9.54
CA ILE A 304 6.49 -15.34 -8.84
C ILE A 304 7.36 -14.43 -7.97
N LEU A 305 7.75 -13.28 -8.49
CA LEU A 305 8.68 -12.37 -7.85
C LEU A 305 8.14 -11.86 -6.51
N VAL A 306 6.85 -11.54 -6.42
CA VAL A 306 6.25 -11.04 -5.17
C VAL A 306 6.33 -12.07 -4.05
N ASP A 307 6.01 -13.35 -4.32
CA ASP A 307 6.09 -14.43 -3.32
C ASP A 307 7.53 -14.66 -2.85
N VAL A 308 8.46 -14.73 -3.79
CA VAL A 308 9.88 -14.93 -3.50
C VAL A 308 10.45 -13.80 -2.66
N VAL A 309 10.16 -12.55 -3.01
CA VAL A 309 10.69 -11.39 -2.29
C VAL A 309 10.11 -11.28 -0.89
N VAL A 310 8.80 -11.46 -0.73
CA VAL A 310 8.16 -11.46 0.61
C VAL A 310 8.78 -12.55 1.48
N GLU A 311 8.97 -13.74 0.94
CA GLU A 311 9.59 -14.85 1.69
C GLU A 311 11.06 -14.58 2.05
N VAL A 312 11.84 -14.03 1.13
CA VAL A 312 13.25 -13.67 1.38
C VAL A 312 13.36 -12.59 2.44
N LEU A 313 12.55 -11.55 2.38
CA LEU A 313 12.53 -10.49 3.40
C LEU A 313 12.18 -11.07 4.77
N ASP A 314 11.13 -11.85 4.86
CA ASP A 314 10.66 -12.42 6.12
C ASP A 314 11.60 -13.50 6.69
N LYS A 315 11.90 -14.54 5.91
CA LYS A 315 12.59 -15.75 6.42
C LYS A 315 14.11 -15.67 6.41
N LYS A 316 14.70 -14.87 5.49
CA LYS A 316 16.16 -14.79 5.36
C LYS A 316 16.74 -13.49 5.89
N LEU A 317 16.10 -12.36 5.58
CA LEU A 317 16.59 -11.04 6.00
C LEU A 317 15.98 -10.59 7.32
N HIS A 318 14.94 -11.25 7.81
CA HIS A 318 14.21 -10.92 9.04
C HIS A 318 13.72 -9.47 9.07
N ILE A 319 13.20 -9.02 7.92
CA ILE A 319 12.57 -7.72 7.76
C ILE A 319 11.06 -7.93 7.78
N ASP A 320 10.40 -7.33 8.77
CA ASP A 320 8.94 -7.46 8.97
C ASP A 320 8.17 -6.45 8.13
N ASP A 321 7.58 -6.93 7.06
CA ASP A 321 6.66 -6.21 6.18
C ASP A 321 5.25 -6.81 6.32
N PRO A 322 4.38 -6.20 7.14
CA PRO A 322 3.07 -6.77 7.51
C PRO A 322 2.16 -7.11 6.34
N VAL A 323 2.18 -6.32 5.28
CA VAL A 323 1.26 -6.46 4.15
C VAL A 323 1.93 -6.88 2.84
N GLY A 324 3.26 -7.03 2.84
CA GLY A 324 4.03 -7.35 1.65
C GLY A 324 4.27 -6.17 0.70
N ALA A 325 4.21 -4.94 1.21
CA ALA A 325 4.34 -3.72 0.42
C ALA A 325 5.66 -3.64 -0.35
N VAL A 326 6.77 -4.07 0.25
CA VAL A 326 8.10 -4.07 -0.38
C VAL A 326 8.11 -5.03 -1.58
N GLY A 327 7.58 -6.25 -1.42
CA GLY A 327 7.49 -7.23 -2.49
C GLY A 327 6.59 -6.77 -3.63
N VAL A 328 5.44 -6.19 -3.31
CA VAL A 328 4.48 -5.67 -4.28
C VAL A 328 5.02 -4.46 -5.02
N HIS A 329 5.50 -3.43 -4.29
CA HIS A 329 5.78 -2.13 -4.89
C HIS A 329 7.24 -1.95 -5.30
N TRP A 330 8.21 -2.23 -4.41
CA TRP A 330 9.62 -2.05 -4.77
C TRP A 330 10.08 -3.09 -5.80
N ALA A 331 9.96 -4.38 -5.48
CA ALA A 331 10.49 -5.41 -6.36
C ALA A 331 9.80 -5.41 -7.73
N ASN A 332 8.49 -5.23 -7.77
CA ASN A 332 7.75 -5.22 -9.01
C ASN A 332 7.77 -3.85 -9.71
N GLY A 333 8.03 -2.75 -9.00
CA GLY A 333 8.37 -1.46 -9.58
C GLY A 333 9.69 -1.50 -10.36
N VAL A 334 10.72 -2.09 -9.74
CA VAL A 334 12.02 -2.35 -10.41
C VAL A 334 11.83 -3.26 -11.62
N TRP A 335 11.11 -4.37 -11.46
CA TRP A 335 10.85 -5.29 -12.56
C TRP A 335 10.10 -4.61 -13.70
N GLY A 336 9.01 -3.89 -13.43
CA GLY A 336 8.21 -3.21 -14.44
C GLY A 336 8.99 -2.15 -15.21
N THR A 337 9.85 -1.43 -14.54
CA THR A 337 10.75 -0.44 -15.15
C THR A 337 11.77 -1.12 -16.08
N ILE A 338 12.41 -2.20 -15.65
CA ILE A 338 13.33 -2.97 -16.49
C ILE A 338 12.59 -3.63 -17.66
N ALA A 339 11.36 -4.09 -17.44
CA ALA A 339 10.55 -4.74 -18.44
C ALA A 339 10.22 -3.83 -19.65
N VAL A 340 10.11 -2.52 -19.46
CA VAL A 340 10.01 -1.56 -20.58
C VAL A 340 11.22 -1.69 -21.50
N GLY A 341 12.42 -1.73 -20.92
CA GLY A 341 13.66 -1.91 -21.69
C GLY A 341 13.76 -3.24 -22.43
N LEU A 342 13.00 -4.24 -22.02
CA LEU A 342 12.94 -5.56 -22.66
C LEU A 342 11.82 -5.65 -23.71
N PHE A 343 10.61 -5.16 -23.39
CA PHE A 343 9.37 -5.49 -24.09
C PHE A 343 8.71 -4.31 -24.80
N ALA A 344 9.20 -3.07 -24.70
CA ALA A 344 8.62 -1.96 -25.45
C ALA A 344 8.63 -2.26 -26.96
N THR A 345 7.49 -2.08 -27.61
CA THR A 345 7.31 -2.46 -29.04
C THR A 345 7.92 -1.45 -29.99
N GLY A 346 8.20 -0.23 -29.54
CA GLY A 346 8.55 0.89 -30.44
C GLY A 346 7.43 1.32 -31.37
N LYS A 347 6.17 1.00 -31.01
CA LYS A 347 4.94 1.35 -31.76
C LYS A 347 3.91 1.93 -30.80
N GLY A 348 2.97 2.69 -31.35
CA GLY A 348 1.91 3.33 -30.58
C GLY A 348 2.20 4.79 -30.24
N ASP A 349 1.34 5.42 -29.45
CA ASP A 349 1.35 6.85 -29.15
C ASP A 349 2.53 7.33 -28.30
N THR A 350 3.22 6.41 -27.66
CA THR A 350 4.40 6.68 -26.83
C THR A 350 5.70 6.51 -27.61
N VAL A 351 5.62 6.33 -28.93
CA VAL A 351 6.79 6.21 -29.80
C VAL A 351 7.48 7.56 -29.90
N GLN A 352 8.51 7.72 -29.10
CA GLN A 352 9.46 8.80 -29.28
C GLN A 352 10.72 8.22 -29.94
N ALA A 353 11.26 8.94 -30.91
CA ALA A 353 12.53 8.59 -31.51
C ALA A 353 13.68 9.23 -30.68
N PHE A 354 14.75 8.49 -30.50
CA PHE A 354 16.00 9.07 -30.03
C PHE A 354 16.55 10.07 -31.07
N ALA A 355 17.47 10.94 -30.66
CA ALA A 355 18.07 11.92 -31.54
C ALA A 355 18.80 11.30 -32.76
N ASP A 356 19.19 10.03 -32.66
CA ASP A 356 19.79 9.24 -33.77
C ASP A 356 18.74 8.62 -34.71
N GLY A 357 17.45 8.92 -34.49
CA GLY A 357 16.32 8.40 -35.28
C GLY A 357 15.91 6.96 -34.96
N SER A 358 16.54 6.31 -33.99
CA SER A 358 16.07 4.99 -33.50
C SER A 358 14.85 5.14 -32.61
N TYR A 359 13.93 4.18 -32.67
CA TYR A 359 12.73 4.18 -31.83
C TYR A 359 12.97 3.56 -30.46
N TYR A 360 12.15 3.91 -29.49
CA TYR A 360 12.17 3.31 -28.13
C TYR A 360 11.63 1.88 -28.13
N ALA A 361 12.30 0.99 -28.87
CA ALA A 361 12.00 -0.42 -28.81
C ALA A 361 12.87 -1.12 -27.76
N GLY A 362 12.28 -2.10 -27.09
CA GLY A 362 12.97 -2.93 -26.13
C GLY A 362 13.89 -3.96 -26.80
N LEU A 363 14.71 -4.59 -25.97
CA LEU A 363 15.70 -5.59 -26.44
C LEU A 363 15.08 -6.68 -27.28
N PHE A 364 13.94 -7.22 -26.89
CA PHE A 364 13.26 -8.31 -27.60
C PHE A 364 12.47 -7.86 -28.83
N TYR A 365 12.32 -6.57 -29.02
CA TYR A 365 11.63 -5.96 -30.18
C TYR A 365 12.57 -5.24 -31.14
N GLY A 366 13.87 -5.58 -31.06
CA GLY A 366 14.88 -5.12 -32.02
C GLY A 366 15.50 -3.76 -31.72
N GLY A 367 15.18 -3.14 -30.55
CA GLY A 367 15.75 -1.85 -30.16
C GLY A 367 17.16 -1.91 -29.56
N GLY A 368 17.75 -3.11 -29.45
CA GLY A 368 19.04 -3.29 -28.81
C GLY A 368 19.03 -2.99 -27.32
N ALA A 369 20.20 -2.78 -26.73
CA ALA A 369 20.35 -2.59 -25.29
C ALA A 369 20.23 -1.13 -24.81
N LYS A 370 20.00 -0.17 -25.72
CA LYS A 370 20.03 1.27 -25.39
C LYS A 370 18.93 1.65 -24.37
N LEU A 371 17.67 1.31 -24.70
CA LEU A 371 16.56 1.59 -23.81
C LEU A 371 16.71 0.82 -22.48
N LEU A 372 17.10 -0.44 -22.54
CA LEU A 372 17.33 -1.25 -21.34
C LEU A 372 18.38 -0.62 -20.41
N GLY A 373 19.48 -0.13 -20.97
CA GLY A 373 20.52 0.57 -20.22
C GLY A 373 20.01 1.86 -19.55
N ILE A 374 19.16 2.62 -20.24
CA ILE A 374 18.52 3.82 -19.68
C ILE A 374 17.56 3.46 -18.54
N GLN A 375 16.74 2.42 -18.72
CA GLN A 375 15.80 1.96 -17.69
C GLN A 375 16.55 1.48 -16.43
N ILE A 376 17.64 0.73 -16.58
CA ILE A 376 18.47 0.30 -15.45
C ILE A 376 19.13 1.50 -14.76
N LEU A 377 19.69 2.44 -15.50
CA LEU A 377 20.28 3.65 -14.92
C LEU A 377 19.25 4.45 -14.14
N GLY A 378 18.07 4.66 -14.73
CA GLY A 378 17.01 5.47 -14.13
C GLY A 378 16.48 4.84 -12.83
N ILE A 379 16.15 3.54 -12.86
CA ILE A 379 15.62 2.87 -11.66
C ILE A 379 16.64 2.82 -10.53
N VAL A 380 17.92 2.58 -10.82
CA VAL A 380 18.98 2.60 -9.81
C VAL A 380 19.15 4.00 -9.21
N ALA A 381 19.12 5.04 -10.04
CA ALA A 381 19.24 6.42 -9.56
C ALA A 381 18.06 6.83 -8.67
N ILE A 382 16.83 6.47 -9.07
CA ILE A 382 15.60 6.73 -8.30
C ILE A 382 15.64 5.99 -6.96
N ASP A 383 15.97 4.71 -6.97
CA ASP A 383 16.01 3.89 -5.74
C ASP A 383 17.11 4.36 -4.77
N VAL A 384 18.30 4.69 -5.27
CA VAL A 384 19.39 5.22 -4.44
C VAL A 384 18.98 6.57 -3.82
N TYR A 385 18.36 7.45 -4.60
CA TYR A 385 17.86 8.71 -4.08
C TYR A 385 16.79 8.49 -3.00
N ALA A 386 15.79 7.66 -3.26
CA ALA A 386 14.73 7.35 -2.31
C ALA A 386 15.29 6.74 -1.02
N ALA A 387 16.23 5.79 -1.14
CA ALA A 387 16.88 5.17 0.02
C ALA A 387 17.64 6.17 0.88
N ILE A 388 18.42 7.07 0.26
CA ILE A 388 19.17 8.11 0.98
C ILE A 388 18.23 9.08 1.67
N MET A 389 17.27 9.63 0.94
CA MET A 389 16.34 10.64 1.48
C MET A 389 15.49 10.07 2.60
N MET A 390 14.94 8.87 2.42
CA MET A 390 14.12 8.26 3.45
C MET A 390 14.93 7.78 4.66
N THR A 391 16.19 7.40 4.48
CA THR A 391 17.09 7.14 5.61
C THR A 391 17.26 8.41 6.44
N ILE A 392 17.52 9.55 5.80
CA ILE A 392 17.65 10.85 6.49
C ILE A 392 16.35 11.19 7.23
N VAL A 393 15.20 11.11 6.55
CA VAL A 393 13.89 11.43 7.14
C VAL A 393 13.60 10.54 8.35
N PHE A 394 13.72 9.22 8.21
CA PHE A 394 13.41 8.31 9.32
C PHE A 394 14.40 8.42 10.48
N GLN A 395 15.69 8.68 10.22
CA GLN A 395 16.65 8.91 11.29
C GLN A 395 16.39 10.22 12.03
N LEU A 396 16.04 11.29 11.32
CA LEU A 396 15.64 12.55 11.96
C LEU A 396 14.40 12.34 12.85
N ILE A 397 13.36 11.68 12.36
CA ILE A 397 12.16 11.37 13.13
C ILE A 397 12.51 10.52 14.36
N LYS A 398 13.31 9.45 14.17
CA LYS A 398 13.72 8.54 15.24
C LYS A 398 14.43 9.24 16.38
N HIS A 399 15.30 10.22 16.09
CA HIS A 399 16.11 10.92 17.08
C HIS A 399 15.45 12.19 17.65
N THR A 400 14.29 12.63 17.09
CA THR A 400 13.57 13.81 17.56
C THR A 400 12.30 13.42 18.32
N ILE A 401 11.25 13.02 17.58
CA ILE A 401 9.93 12.71 18.16
C ILE A 401 9.75 11.21 18.45
N GLY A 402 10.70 10.37 18.00
CA GLY A 402 10.62 8.91 18.07
C GLY A 402 9.78 8.32 16.92
N LEU A 403 10.29 7.24 16.32
CA LEU A 403 9.65 6.59 15.18
C LEU A 403 8.68 5.49 15.60
N ARG A 404 9.05 4.72 16.66
CA ARG A 404 8.32 3.54 17.11
C ARG A 404 7.54 3.84 18.39
N THR A 405 6.36 3.23 18.53
CA THR A 405 5.58 3.20 19.77
C THR A 405 6.28 2.39 20.86
N THR A 406 5.85 2.54 22.10
CA THR A 406 6.33 1.71 23.21
C THR A 406 5.86 0.26 23.06
N ALA A 407 6.52 -0.66 23.74
CA ALA A 407 6.13 -2.07 23.72
C ALA A 407 4.71 -2.28 24.29
N GLU A 408 4.32 -1.48 25.27
CA GLU A 408 3.00 -1.54 25.88
C GLU A 408 1.91 -1.10 24.87
N GLU A 409 2.10 0.03 24.20
CA GLU A 409 1.21 0.53 23.16
C GLU A 409 1.06 -0.45 21.99
N GLU A 410 2.18 -1.06 21.54
CA GLU A 410 2.14 -2.08 20.48
C GLU A 410 1.37 -3.34 20.90
N ILE A 411 1.47 -3.74 22.18
CA ILE A 411 0.73 -4.92 22.71
C ILE A 411 -0.76 -4.62 22.86
N ILE A 412 -1.12 -3.46 23.39
CA ILE A 412 -2.51 -3.04 23.58
C ILE A 412 -3.17 -2.80 22.21
N GLY A 413 -2.53 -2.07 21.34
CA GLY A 413 -3.01 -1.70 20.01
C GLY A 413 -3.07 -0.19 19.82
N MET A 414 -2.84 0.22 18.58
CA MET A 414 -2.70 1.62 18.21
C MET A 414 -4.04 2.37 18.23
N ASP A 415 -5.17 1.68 18.09
CA ASP A 415 -6.49 2.29 18.14
C ASP A 415 -6.73 2.95 19.50
N ILE A 416 -6.43 2.24 20.58
CA ILE A 416 -6.57 2.77 21.93
C ILE A 416 -5.49 3.77 22.25
N SER A 417 -4.22 3.42 22.01
CA SER A 417 -3.08 4.20 22.50
C SER A 417 -2.91 5.53 21.76
N GLU A 418 -3.17 5.58 20.44
CA GLU A 418 -2.96 6.78 19.63
C GLU A 418 -4.24 7.60 19.41
N HIS A 419 -5.42 6.95 19.47
CA HIS A 419 -6.70 7.59 19.13
C HIS A 419 -7.76 7.52 20.21
N GLY A 420 -7.52 6.79 21.31
CA GLY A 420 -8.54 6.57 22.33
C GLY A 420 -9.75 5.77 21.83
N LEU A 421 -9.61 5.09 20.70
CA LEU A 421 -10.67 4.31 20.07
C LEU A 421 -10.66 2.89 20.65
N ALA A 422 -11.70 2.54 21.40
CA ALA A 422 -11.78 1.22 22.04
C ALA A 422 -11.78 0.06 21.03
N SER A 423 -12.46 0.23 19.91
CA SER A 423 -12.42 -0.68 18.76
C SER A 423 -12.97 0.02 17.51
N ALA A 424 -12.37 -0.25 16.35
CA ALA A 424 -12.96 0.14 15.07
C ALA A 424 -14.21 -0.70 14.71
N TYR A 425 -14.42 -1.80 15.42
CA TYR A 425 -15.51 -2.76 15.23
C TYR A 425 -16.39 -2.86 16.50
N ALA A 426 -16.69 -1.72 17.14
CA ALA A 426 -17.59 -1.69 18.28
C ALA A 426 -18.92 -2.39 17.94
N ASP A 427 -19.35 -3.28 18.82
CA ASP A 427 -20.63 -4.01 18.76
C ASP A 427 -20.80 -5.06 17.64
N PHE A 428 -19.73 -5.69 17.19
CA PHE A 428 -19.86 -6.93 16.40
C PHE A 428 -20.29 -8.16 17.23
N LEU A 429 -20.44 -8.01 18.55
CA LEU A 429 -21.26 -8.95 19.30
C LEU A 429 -22.71 -8.69 18.88
N PRO A 430 -23.45 -9.70 18.39
CA PRO A 430 -24.88 -9.52 18.19
C PRO A 430 -25.44 -9.02 19.50
N THR A 431 -25.79 -7.76 19.60
CA THR A 431 -26.81 -7.37 20.57
C THR A 431 -27.97 -8.27 20.22
N THR A 432 -28.28 -9.23 21.09
CA THR A 432 -29.51 -9.99 20.97
C THR A 432 -30.56 -8.97 20.59
N PRO A 433 -31.26 -9.12 19.45
CA PRO A 433 -32.33 -8.18 19.16
C PRO A 433 -33.21 -8.20 20.38
N SER A 434 -33.41 -7.06 21.00
CA SER A 434 -34.49 -6.90 21.95
C SER A 434 -35.77 -7.09 21.14
N TYR A 435 -36.10 -8.33 20.85
CA TYR A 435 -37.37 -8.70 20.31
C TYR A 435 -38.36 -8.45 21.43
N MET A 436 -39.02 -7.31 21.29
CA MET A 436 -40.32 -7.03 21.80
C MET A 436 -40.50 -7.06 23.32
N GLY A 437 -40.54 -5.88 23.89
CA GLY A 437 -41.55 -5.47 24.88
C GLY A 437 -42.08 -6.56 25.79
N GLU A 438 -41.27 -7.02 26.69
CA GLU A 438 -41.70 -7.29 28.06
C GLU A 438 -40.52 -6.85 28.92
N SER A 439 -40.77 -5.88 29.77
CA SER A 439 -39.88 -5.46 30.82
C SER A 439 -39.58 -6.69 31.69
N VAL A 440 -38.51 -7.40 31.40
CA VAL A 440 -37.88 -8.25 32.39
C VAL A 440 -37.34 -7.28 33.41
N GLY A 441 -38.04 -7.20 34.54
CA GLY A 441 -37.66 -6.34 35.65
C GLY A 441 -36.19 -6.55 35.97
N ALA A 442 -35.55 -5.46 36.36
CA ALA A 442 -34.18 -5.47 36.82
C ALA A 442 -33.91 -6.72 37.65
N VAL A 443 -33.03 -7.60 37.18
CA VAL A 443 -32.59 -8.76 37.94
C VAL A 443 -31.95 -8.21 39.21
N ASP A 444 -32.57 -8.40 40.34
CA ASP A 444 -32.05 -7.98 41.63
C ASP A 444 -30.79 -8.80 41.91
N VAL A 445 -29.65 -8.22 41.65
CA VAL A 445 -28.33 -8.84 41.84
C VAL A 445 -28.07 -9.22 43.30
N ALA A 446 -28.92 -8.72 44.25
CA ALA A 446 -28.81 -9.01 45.66
C ALA A 446 -29.30 -10.43 46.05
N ASN A 447 -30.00 -11.13 45.16
CA ASN A 447 -30.58 -12.45 45.41
C ASN A 447 -29.98 -13.59 44.59
N LEU A 448 -28.85 -13.39 43.93
CA LEU A 448 -28.10 -14.48 43.32
C LEU A 448 -27.30 -15.20 44.40
N GLU A 449 -27.71 -16.42 44.76
CA GLU A 449 -26.87 -17.29 45.58
C GLU A 449 -25.51 -17.48 44.87
N PRO A 450 -24.38 -17.24 45.58
CA PRO A 450 -23.05 -17.43 44.97
C PRO A 450 -22.92 -18.91 44.62
N ALA A 451 -22.74 -19.21 43.35
CA ALA A 451 -22.27 -20.52 42.94
C ALA A 451 -20.92 -20.77 43.62
N THR A 452 -20.89 -21.68 44.56
CA THR A 452 -19.66 -22.10 45.24
C THR A 452 -18.78 -22.82 44.25
N LEU A 453 -17.91 -22.06 43.58
CA LEU A 453 -16.77 -22.60 42.85
C LEU A 453 -15.78 -23.15 43.90
N SER A 454 -15.66 -24.48 44.02
CA SER A 454 -14.58 -25.09 44.77
C SER A 454 -13.27 -24.84 43.99
N ILE A 455 -12.59 -23.76 44.33
CA ILE A 455 -11.23 -23.50 43.85
C ILE A 455 -10.30 -24.37 44.66
N GLY A 456 -9.78 -25.43 44.07
CA GLY A 456 -8.67 -26.17 44.64
C GLY A 456 -7.50 -25.22 44.90
N GLU A 457 -6.93 -25.22 46.10
CA GLU A 457 -5.79 -24.39 46.49
C GLU A 457 -4.60 -24.67 45.57
N ALA A 458 -4.41 -23.85 44.52
CA ALA A 458 -3.19 -23.80 43.77
C ALA A 458 -2.23 -22.83 44.46
N LYS A 459 -1.10 -23.32 44.98
CA LYS A 459 -0.03 -22.47 45.47
C LYS A 459 0.51 -21.61 44.31
N PRO A 460 0.52 -20.27 44.41
CA PRO A 460 0.97 -19.42 43.31
C PRO A 460 2.50 -19.55 43.20
N THR A 461 2.97 -20.15 42.14
CA THR A 461 4.40 -20.24 41.78
C THR A 461 4.78 -19.27 40.65
N GLY A 462 3.95 -18.30 40.33
CA GLY A 462 4.19 -17.34 39.23
C GLY A 462 3.43 -16.04 39.41
N LYS A 463 3.88 -15.04 38.67
CA LYS A 463 3.35 -13.67 38.67
C LYS A 463 1.94 -13.55 38.00
N TYR A 464 1.48 -14.62 37.34
CA TYR A 464 0.22 -14.64 36.60
C TYR A 464 -0.49 -16.00 36.75
N THR A 465 -1.81 -15.97 36.93
CA THR A 465 -2.66 -17.16 36.95
C THR A 465 -3.50 -17.18 35.65
N LYS A 466 -3.40 -18.28 34.90
CA LYS A 466 -4.28 -18.51 33.75
C LYS A 466 -5.53 -19.24 34.22
N ILE A 467 -6.69 -18.64 34.02
CA ILE A 467 -8.00 -19.26 34.26
C ILE A 467 -8.60 -19.58 32.90
N THR A 468 -9.00 -20.82 32.69
CA THR A 468 -9.75 -21.25 31.49
C THR A 468 -11.15 -21.62 31.90
N VAL A 469 -12.13 -20.95 31.33
CA VAL A 469 -13.54 -21.22 31.54
C VAL A 469 -14.13 -21.72 30.22
N ILE A 470 -14.83 -22.85 30.26
CA ILE A 470 -15.57 -23.38 29.11
C ILE A 470 -17.06 -23.19 29.45
N CYS A 471 -17.77 -22.46 28.63
CA CYS A 471 -19.22 -22.23 28.83
C CYS A 471 -19.93 -22.20 27.48
N ASN A 472 -21.23 -22.40 27.50
CA ASN A 472 -22.06 -22.22 26.31
C ASN A 472 -22.15 -20.74 25.92
N GLU A 473 -22.39 -20.47 24.65
CA GLU A 473 -22.44 -19.13 24.09
C GLU A 473 -23.47 -18.22 24.77
N ASP A 474 -24.64 -18.78 25.14
CA ASP A 474 -25.71 -18.08 25.83
C ASP A 474 -25.31 -17.57 27.24
N LYS A 475 -24.32 -18.19 27.88
CA LYS A 475 -23.82 -17.81 29.21
C LYS A 475 -22.59 -16.87 29.16
N PHE A 476 -22.06 -16.64 27.98
CA PHE A 476 -20.85 -15.82 27.85
C PHE A 476 -21.04 -14.38 28.33
N GLY A 477 -22.19 -13.75 28.03
CA GLY A 477 -22.52 -12.39 28.49
C GLY A 477 -22.49 -12.28 30.03
N ILE A 478 -23.11 -13.21 30.71
CA ILE A 478 -23.15 -13.26 32.18
C ILE A 478 -21.75 -13.47 32.75
N LEU A 479 -20.95 -14.36 32.14
CA LEU A 479 -19.58 -14.61 32.55
C LEU A 479 -18.73 -13.35 32.42
N LYS A 480 -18.81 -12.64 31.28
CA LYS A 480 -18.09 -11.40 31.03
C LYS A 480 -18.41 -10.34 32.08
N ASP A 481 -19.66 -10.10 32.35
CA ASP A 481 -20.11 -9.10 33.31
C ASP A 481 -19.69 -9.46 34.74
N THR A 482 -19.79 -10.73 35.12
CA THR A 482 -19.32 -11.21 36.41
C THR A 482 -17.80 -11.05 36.57
N MET A 483 -17.04 -11.38 35.54
CA MET A 483 -15.57 -11.22 35.56
C MET A 483 -15.16 -9.75 35.65
N ALA A 484 -15.87 -8.86 34.95
CA ALA A 484 -15.65 -7.42 35.05
C ALA A 484 -15.94 -6.88 36.46
N ALA A 485 -17.03 -7.38 37.12
CA ALA A 485 -17.40 -6.99 38.48
C ALA A 485 -16.34 -7.38 39.54
N ILE A 486 -15.56 -8.41 39.29
CA ILE A 486 -14.44 -8.84 40.18
C ILE A 486 -13.07 -8.28 39.73
N GLY A 487 -13.05 -7.32 38.78
CA GLY A 487 -11.84 -6.60 38.38
C GLY A 487 -11.01 -7.28 37.30
N VAL A 488 -11.52 -8.31 36.63
CA VAL A 488 -10.85 -8.94 35.48
C VAL A 488 -11.13 -8.10 34.25
N THR A 489 -10.12 -7.38 33.77
CA THR A 489 -10.24 -6.42 32.65
C THR A 489 -9.84 -6.97 31.28
N GLY A 490 -9.30 -8.19 31.22
CA GLY A 490 -8.90 -8.82 29.97
C GLY A 490 -9.21 -10.32 29.95
N MET A 491 -9.83 -10.79 28.88
CA MET A 491 -10.00 -12.21 28.62
C MET A 491 -9.78 -12.50 27.13
N THR A 492 -9.24 -13.68 26.85
CA THR A 492 -9.16 -14.21 25.48
C THR A 492 -10.32 -15.17 25.28
N VAL A 493 -11.15 -14.92 24.28
CA VAL A 493 -12.29 -15.77 23.93
C VAL A 493 -11.89 -16.60 22.70
N ILE A 494 -12.06 -17.91 22.80
CA ILE A 494 -11.83 -18.83 21.69
C ILE A 494 -13.12 -19.62 21.51
N GLN A 495 -13.73 -19.54 20.34
CA GLN A 495 -14.85 -20.41 19.99
C GLN A 495 -14.29 -21.81 19.68
N ALA A 496 -14.70 -22.79 20.45
CA ALA A 496 -14.31 -24.18 20.26
C ALA A 496 -15.54 -25.04 20.00
N MET A 497 -15.49 -25.83 18.93
CA MET A 497 -16.45 -26.91 18.74
C MET A 497 -15.93 -28.17 19.44
N GLY A 498 -16.57 -28.59 20.51
CA GLY A 498 -16.28 -29.84 21.20
C GLY A 498 -17.30 -30.91 20.80
N CYS A 499 -16.85 -32.12 20.44
CA CYS A 499 -17.69 -33.27 20.39
C CYS A 499 -17.65 -33.94 21.77
N GLY A 500 -18.61 -33.59 22.63
CA GLY A 500 -18.85 -34.24 23.91
C GLY A 500 -20.12 -35.09 23.83
N VAL A 501 -20.07 -36.31 24.38
CA VAL A 501 -21.29 -37.10 24.61
C VAL A 501 -21.92 -36.51 25.87
N GLU A 502 -23.15 -36.01 25.77
CA GLU A 502 -23.95 -35.69 26.95
C GLU A 502 -24.19 -37.00 27.72
N GLN A 503 -23.74 -37.06 28.95
CA GLN A 503 -24.21 -38.02 29.95
C GLN A 503 -25.24 -37.36 30.85
#